data_194b118b212b204c997d1a188c99d4d6
#
_entry.id   194b118b212b204c997d1a188c99d4d6
#
_cell.length_a   1.000
_cell.length_b   1.000
_cell.length_c   1.000
_cell.angle_alpha   90.00
_cell.angle_beta   90.00
_cell.angle_gamma   90.00
#
_symmetry.space_group_name_H-M   'P 1'
#
loop_
_entity.id
_entity.type
_entity.pdbx_description
1 polymer ?
#
loop_
_entity_poly.entity_id
_entity_poly.type
_entity_poly.pdbx_seq_one_letter_code
_entity_poly.pdbx_strand_id
1 'polypeptide(L)'
;MSAGFARAAFLTAALCLVAPFFARGAYYCTREGAVLTYERREADSGKLKWKHELSVLRSAAGPDGTLRVECSSLFTGRRGKVLNGGRVLYAAEVLPGGDVCADPSEALKSVLGNYLPGRGISTVPARSVLPAVLSAGEVLPDLQFSVSAMGMTWRVRVTERKVLRFERMVTPAGTFDCPVVSEHKIERGPGRNRETTALTWYAEGVGMVRHDTYDKSGRLLTSEVLKNIR
;
A
#
# COMPACT_ATOMS: atom_id res chain seq x y z
N MET A 1 -19.08 74.54 21.15
CA MET A 1 -17.81 73.92 20.76
C MET A 1 -17.88 72.45 21.25
N SER A 2 -18.19 71.49 20.40
CA SER A 2 -18.29 70.12 20.74
C SER A 2 -17.69 69.33 19.58
N ALA A 3 -16.56 68.69 19.85
CA ALA A 3 -15.82 67.84 18.90
C ALA A 3 -16.36 66.40 18.91
N GLY A 4 -16.94 65.98 17.77
CA GLY A 4 -17.38 64.62 17.59
C GLY A 4 -16.22 63.69 17.22
N PHE A 5 -16.01 62.64 18.04
CA PHE A 5 -15.08 61.55 17.72
C PHE A 5 -15.78 60.51 16.87
N ALA A 6 -15.36 60.38 15.61
CA ALA A 6 -15.76 59.27 14.74
C ALA A 6 -14.97 58.01 15.15
N ARG A 7 -15.68 56.96 15.59
CA ARG A 7 -15.12 55.63 15.80
C ARG A 7 -15.12 54.88 14.47
N ALA A 8 -13.93 54.66 13.91
CA ALA A 8 -13.73 53.71 12.83
C ALA A 8 -13.73 52.27 13.37
N ALA A 9 -14.73 51.50 12.94
CA ALA A 9 -14.77 50.05 13.22
C ALA A 9 -13.89 49.32 12.20
N PHE A 10 -12.77 48.78 12.65
CA PHE A 10 -11.98 47.85 11.85
C PHE A 10 -12.65 46.46 11.89
N LEU A 11 -13.24 46.07 10.76
CA LEU A 11 -13.69 44.73 10.51
C LEU A 11 -12.44 43.88 10.19
N THR A 12 -11.94 43.12 11.16
CA THR A 12 -10.88 42.13 10.91
C THR A 12 -11.53 40.90 10.31
N ALA A 13 -11.45 40.72 8.99
CA ALA A 13 -11.84 39.50 8.31
C ALA A 13 -10.80 38.43 8.67
N ALA A 14 -11.17 37.51 9.55
CA ALA A 14 -10.40 36.32 9.81
C ALA A 14 -10.47 35.39 8.60
N LEU A 15 -9.43 35.48 7.77
CA LEU A 15 -9.22 34.53 6.67
C LEU A 15 -8.83 33.18 7.29
N CYS A 16 -9.82 32.29 7.51
CA CYS A 16 -9.56 30.90 7.85
C CYS A 16 -8.88 30.25 6.65
N LEU A 17 -7.54 30.25 6.67
CA LEU A 17 -6.74 29.36 5.84
C LEU A 17 -7.09 27.91 6.26
N VAL A 18 -8.02 27.29 5.54
CA VAL A 18 -8.20 25.84 5.60
C VAL A 18 -6.95 25.27 4.93
N ALA A 19 -5.90 25.05 5.73
CA ALA A 19 -4.77 24.26 5.29
C ALA A 19 -5.34 22.88 4.88
N PRO A 20 -4.98 22.35 3.71
CA PRO A 20 -5.40 21.00 3.34
C PRO A 20 -4.92 20.08 4.46
N PHE A 21 -5.86 19.38 5.07
CA PHE A 21 -5.59 18.35 6.05
C PHE A 21 -4.88 17.20 5.33
N PHE A 22 -3.59 17.31 5.12
CA PHE A 22 -2.78 16.15 4.78
C PHE A 22 -2.84 15.24 5.99
N ALA A 23 -3.39 14.04 5.83
CA ALA A 23 -3.40 13.04 6.86
C ALA A 23 -1.94 12.80 7.31
N ARG A 24 -1.54 13.42 8.42
CA ARG A 24 -0.24 13.14 9.04
C ARG A 24 -0.31 11.71 9.53
N GLY A 25 0.65 10.87 9.12
CA GLY A 25 0.79 9.52 9.64
C GLY A 25 0.33 8.39 8.70
N ALA A 26 -0.25 8.66 7.53
CA ALA A 26 -0.61 7.57 6.62
C ALA A 26 0.64 6.87 6.05
N TYR A 27 0.74 5.58 6.27
CA TYR A 27 1.77 4.73 5.66
C TYR A 27 1.40 4.36 4.22
N TYR A 28 1.07 5.38 3.42
CA TYR A 28 0.63 5.22 2.03
C TYR A 28 0.95 6.47 1.21
N CYS A 29 1.29 6.29 -0.08
CA CYS A 29 1.47 7.41 -1.00
C CYS A 29 0.10 7.85 -1.53
N THR A 30 -0.28 9.09 -1.19
CA THR A 30 -1.56 9.67 -1.62
C THR A 30 -1.39 10.74 -2.71
N ARG A 31 -0.14 11.06 -3.09
CA ARG A 31 0.14 12.09 -4.08
C ARG A 31 -0.24 11.62 -5.48
N GLU A 32 -1.31 12.19 -6.04
CA GLU A 32 -1.74 11.92 -7.41
C GLU A 32 -0.59 12.18 -8.42
N GLY A 33 -0.46 11.29 -9.40
CA GLY A 33 0.63 11.32 -10.37
C GLY A 33 1.98 10.78 -9.86
N ALA A 34 2.09 10.45 -8.57
CA ALA A 34 3.32 9.85 -8.05
C ALA A 34 3.57 8.48 -8.67
N VAL A 35 4.85 8.21 -8.96
CA VAL A 35 5.32 6.92 -9.47
C VAL A 35 6.44 6.41 -8.57
N LEU A 36 6.19 5.28 -7.91
CA LEU A 36 7.16 4.58 -7.07
C LEU A 36 7.71 3.38 -7.83
N THR A 37 9.04 3.26 -7.90
CA THR A 37 9.67 2.13 -8.58
C THR A 37 10.44 1.27 -7.61
N TYR A 38 10.27 -0.05 -7.74
CA TYR A 38 10.89 -1.06 -6.90
C TYR A 38 11.66 -2.08 -7.73
N GLU A 39 12.67 -2.70 -7.11
CA GLU A 39 13.32 -3.89 -7.65
C GLU A 39 13.20 -5.04 -6.65
N ARG A 40 12.70 -6.18 -7.12
CA ARG A 40 12.72 -7.42 -6.36
C ARG A 40 13.83 -8.32 -6.85
N ARG A 41 14.68 -8.74 -5.91
CA ARG A 41 15.84 -9.58 -6.18
C ARG A 41 15.76 -10.89 -5.39
N GLU A 42 16.33 -11.94 -5.96
CA GLU A 42 16.57 -13.20 -5.27
C GLU A 42 17.68 -13.02 -4.24
N ALA A 43 17.49 -13.54 -3.02
CA ALA A 43 18.44 -13.34 -1.93
C ALA A 43 19.77 -14.06 -2.20
N ASP A 44 19.72 -15.30 -2.68
CA ASP A 44 20.90 -16.16 -2.86
C ASP A 44 21.80 -15.68 -4.02
N SER A 45 21.18 -15.23 -5.11
CA SER A 45 21.90 -14.91 -6.36
C SER A 45 22.03 -13.41 -6.64
N GLY A 46 21.31 -12.57 -5.91
CA GLY A 46 21.16 -11.14 -6.19
C GLY A 46 20.48 -10.82 -7.53
N LYS A 47 20.02 -11.85 -8.28
CA LYS A 47 19.43 -11.66 -9.60
C LYS A 47 18.11 -10.93 -9.51
N LEU A 48 17.91 -9.97 -10.42
CA LEU A 48 16.64 -9.28 -10.56
C LEU A 48 15.54 -10.29 -10.90
N LYS A 49 14.49 -10.35 -10.10
CA LYS A 49 13.29 -11.15 -10.35
C LYS A 49 12.28 -10.37 -11.18
N TRP A 50 11.97 -9.13 -10.74
CA TRP A 50 11.17 -8.17 -11.48
C TRP A 50 11.45 -6.73 -11.02
N LYS A 51 11.05 -5.79 -11.87
CA LYS A 51 10.81 -4.39 -11.51
C LYS A 51 9.31 -4.21 -11.28
N HIS A 52 8.96 -3.37 -10.33
CA HIS A 52 7.58 -3.01 -10.02
C HIS A 52 7.46 -1.49 -10.08
N GLU A 53 6.54 -1.00 -10.88
CA GLU A 53 6.15 0.40 -10.97
C GLU A 53 4.74 0.52 -10.37
N LEU A 54 4.62 1.28 -9.28
CA LEU A 54 3.34 1.65 -8.69
C LEU A 54 3.07 3.10 -9.07
N SER A 55 1.93 3.35 -9.69
CA SER A 55 1.46 4.69 -10.04
C SER A 55 0.21 5.03 -9.26
N VAL A 56 0.17 6.19 -8.61
CA VAL A 56 -1.04 6.77 -8.03
C VAL A 56 -1.80 7.48 -9.16
N LEU A 57 -2.91 6.89 -9.57
CA LEU A 57 -3.69 7.39 -10.72
C LEU A 57 -4.60 8.54 -10.33
N ARG A 58 -5.20 8.45 -9.14
CA ARG A 58 -6.15 9.42 -8.64
C ARG A 58 -6.20 9.39 -7.12
N SER A 59 -6.38 10.55 -6.53
CA SER A 59 -6.67 10.72 -5.10
C SER A 59 -7.87 11.64 -4.94
N ALA A 60 -8.96 11.14 -4.38
CA ALA A 60 -10.20 11.88 -4.27
C ALA A 60 -10.76 11.79 -2.84
N ALA A 61 -11.02 12.95 -2.24
CA ALA A 61 -11.66 13.02 -0.93
C ALA A 61 -13.17 12.80 -1.04
N GLY A 62 -13.69 11.94 -0.18
CA GLY A 62 -15.11 11.76 0.04
C GLY A 62 -15.69 12.80 0.99
N PRO A 63 -17.04 12.85 1.11
CA PRO A 63 -17.72 13.83 1.97
C PRO A 63 -17.45 13.57 3.48
N ASP A 64 -17.07 12.37 3.84
CA ASP A 64 -16.69 11.93 5.20
C ASP A 64 -15.21 12.20 5.54
N GLY A 65 -14.44 12.82 4.62
CA GLY A 65 -13.02 13.08 4.76
C GLY A 65 -12.13 11.86 4.46
N THR A 66 -12.69 10.72 4.06
CA THR A 66 -11.94 9.57 3.58
C THR A 66 -11.32 9.89 2.21
N LEU A 67 -10.03 9.63 2.05
CA LEU A 67 -9.32 9.80 0.78
C LEU A 67 -9.25 8.45 0.06
N ARG A 68 -9.94 8.31 -1.05
CA ARG A 68 -9.82 7.15 -1.94
C ARG A 68 -8.65 7.35 -2.90
N VAL A 69 -7.71 6.39 -2.90
CA VAL A 69 -6.51 6.40 -3.72
C VAL A 69 -6.55 5.24 -4.70
N GLU A 70 -6.65 5.55 -5.99
CA GLU A 70 -6.66 4.57 -7.07
C GLU A 70 -5.24 4.39 -7.61
N CYS A 71 -4.80 3.14 -7.68
CA CYS A 71 -3.44 2.78 -8.04
C CYS A 71 -3.38 1.78 -9.19
N SER A 72 -2.26 1.81 -9.89
CA SER A 72 -1.90 0.76 -10.83
C SER A 72 -0.48 0.27 -10.59
N SER A 73 -0.29 -1.04 -10.64
CA SER A 73 1.03 -1.68 -10.55
C SER A 73 1.38 -2.38 -11.87
N LEU A 74 2.59 -2.12 -12.37
CA LEU A 74 3.16 -2.81 -13.52
C LEU A 74 4.39 -3.60 -13.09
N PHE A 75 4.38 -4.90 -13.34
CA PHE A 75 5.51 -5.78 -13.03
C PHE A 75 6.21 -6.20 -14.32
N THR A 76 7.52 -5.99 -14.38
CA THR A 76 8.34 -6.27 -15.55
C THR A 76 9.50 -7.20 -15.18
N GLY A 77 9.55 -8.37 -15.78
CA GLY A 77 10.62 -9.35 -15.57
C GLY A 77 11.97 -8.91 -16.15
N ARG A 78 13.00 -9.69 -15.90
CA ARG A 78 14.41 -9.38 -16.28
C ARG A 78 14.63 -8.99 -17.75
N ARG A 79 13.84 -9.55 -18.68
CA ARG A 79 13.96 -9.31 -20.14
C ARG A 79 12.90 -8.33 -20.66
N GLY A 80 12.34 -7.48 -19.79
CA GLY A 80 11.28 -6.54 -20.18
C GLY A 80 9.89 -7.16 -20.35
N LYS A 81 9.73 -8.48 -20.13
CA LYS A 81 8.42 -9.13 -20.24
C LYS A 81 7.48 -8.61 -19.16
N VAL A 82 6.33 -8.13 -19.56
CA VAL A 82 5.25 -7.75 -18.63
C VAL A 82 4.72 -9.02 -17.96
N LEU A 83 4.60 -8.96 -16.63
CA LEU A 83 4.06 -10.02 -15.79
C LEU A 83 2.59 -9.71 -15.45
N ASN A 84 1.89 -10.68 -14.86
CA ASN A 84 0.49 -10.56 -14.43
C ASN A 84 -0.48 -10.17 -15.56
N GLY A 85 -0.12 -10.45 -16.81
CA GLY A 85 -0.94 -10.17 -17.99
C GLY A 85 -1.10 -8.68 -18.33
N GLY A 86 -0.54 -7.77 -17.52
CA GLY A 86 -0.71 -6.33 -17.71
C GLY A 86 -0.60 -5.54 -16.42
N ARG A 87 -1.22 -4.36 -16.41
CA ARG A 87 -1.35 -3.53 -15.20
C ARG A 87 -2.35 -4.15 -14.23
N VAL A 88 -2.01 -4.10 -12.95
CA VAL A 88 -2.86 -4.54 -11.84
C VAL A 88 -3.47 -3.30 -11.20
N LEU A 89 -4.79 -3.19 -11.25
CA LEU A 89 -5.56 -2.07 -10.72
C LEU A 89 -6.12 -2.42 -9.34
N TYR A 90 -6.07 -1.49 -8.42
CA TYR A 90 -6.63 -1.59 -7.07
C TYR A 90 -6.79 -0.21 -6.45
N ALA A 91 -7.51 -0.14 -5.33
CA ALA A 91 -7.66 1.07 -4.58
C ALA A 91 -7.34 0.84 -3.09
N ALA A 92 -7.01 1.94 -2.41
CA ALA A 92 -6.92 2.02 -0.96
C ALA A 92 -7.70 3.24 -0.48
N GLU A 93 -8.09 3.22 0.78
CA GLU A 93 -8.73 4.34 1.46
C GLU A 93 -7.83 4.78 2.62
N VAL A 94 -7.60 6.08 2.71
CA VAL A 94 -6.98 6.69 3.87
C VAL A 94 -8.08 7.39 4.65
N LEU A 95 -8.35 6.89 5.84
CA LEU A 95 -9.37 7.43 6.74
C LEU A 95 -8.93 8.79 7.31
N PRO A 96 -9.84 9.63 7.81
CA PRO A 96 -9.49 10.93 8.40
C PRO A 96 -8.43 10.87 9.49
N GLY A 97 -8.35 9.76 10.23
CA GLY A 97 -7.30 9.50 11.25
C GLY A 97 -5.94 9.09 10.68
N GLY A 98 -5.85 8.84 9.35
CA GLY A 98 -4.62 8.40 8.69
C GLY A 98 -4.50 6.87 8.56
N ASP A 99 -5.43 6.09 9.09
CA ASP A 99 -5.46 4.63 8.89
C ASP A 99 -5.62 4.31 7.41
N VAL A 100 -4.84 3.35 6.93
CA VAL A 100 -4.91 2.88 5.54
C VAL A 100 -5.72 1.60 5.48
N CYS A 101 -6.79 1.61 4.69
CA CYS A 101 -7.65 0.46 4.44
C CYS A 101 -7.54 0.03 2.99
N ALA A 102 -7.38 -1.27 2.73
CA ALA A 102 -7.35 -1.82 1.38
C ALA A 102 -8.01 -3.19 1.34
N ASP A 103 -8.58 -3.54 0.19
CA ASP A 103 -9.01 -4.90 -0.11
C ASP A 103 -7.98 -5.58 -1.02
N PRO A 104 -7.16 -6.50 -0.49
CA PRO A 104 -6.14 -7.18 -1.30
C PRO A 104 -6.73 -8.11 -2.36
N SER A 105 -8.02 -8.46 -2.28
CA SER A 105 -8.69 -9.26 -3.32
C SER A 105 -8.84 -8.51 -4.64
N GLU A 106 -8.91 -7.17 -4.63
CA GLU A 106 -8.98 -6.34 -5.84
C GLU A 106 -7.76 -6.53 -6.75
N ALA A 107 -6.56 -6.55 -6.16
CA ALA A 107 -5.33 -6.79 -6.92
C ALA A 107 -5.32 -8.19 -7.57
N LEU A 108 -5.73 -9.23 -6.82
CA LEU A 108 -5.83 -10.58 -7.36
C LEU A 108 -6.91 -10.70 -8.44
N LYS A 109 -8.07 -10.07 -8.23
CA LYS A 109 -9.14 -9.96 -9.22
C LYS A 109 -8.64 -9.30 -10.50
N SER A 110 -7.90 -8.19 -10.38
CA SER A 110 -7.30 -7.49 -11.53
C SER A 110 -6.32 -8.38 -12.29
N VAL A 111 -5.44 -9.14 -11.60
CA VAL A 111 -4.54 -10.12 -12.24
C VAL A 111 -5.33 -11.18 -13.00
N LEU A 112 -6.36 -11.75 -12.39
CA LEU A 112 -7.18 -12.75 -13.07
C LEU A 112 -7.93 -12.16 -14.27
N GLY A 113 -8.42 -10.93 -14.17
CA GLY A 113 -9.05 -10.20 -15.27
C GLY A 113 -8.14 -10.01 -16.48
N ASN A 114 -6.85 -9.78 -16.25
CA ASN A 114 -5.86 -9.69 -17.31
C ASN A 114 -5.66 -11.01 -18.07
N TYR A 115 -5.78 -12.16 -17.38
CA TYR A 115 -5.63 -13.48 -18.01
C TYR A 115 -6.95 -14.07 -18.52
N LEU A 116 -8.07 -13.64 -17.99
CA LEU A 116 -9.40 -14.18 -18.25
C LEU A 116 -10.38 -13.05 -18.64
N PRO A 117 -10.09 -12.27 -19.70
CA PRO A 117 -10.94 -11.14 -20.10
C PRO A 117 -12.35 -11.61 -20.42
N GLY A 118 -13.36 -10.85 -19.94
CA GLY A 118 -14.78 -11.15 -20.17
C GLY A 118 -15.33 -12.34 -19.37
N ARG A 119 -14.54 -13.01 -18.53
CA ARG A 119 -15.03 -14.07 -17.65
C ARG A 119 -15.51 -13.50 -16.32
N GLY A 120 -16.60 -14.09 -15.81
CA GLY A 120 -17.11 -13.73 -14.48
C GLY A 120 -16.07 -14.05 -13.39
N ILE A 121 -15.68 -13.03 -12.63
CA ILE A 121 -14.76 -13.16 -11.49
C ILE A 121 -15.52 -12.73 -10.25
N SER A 122 -15.62 -13.61 -9.26
CA SER A 122 -16.23 -13.31 -7.97
C SER A 122 -15.17 -13.22 -6.89
N THR A 123 -15.41 -12.38 -5.88
CA THR A 123 -14.51 -12.17 -4.74
C THR A 123 -15.24 -12.37 -3.43
N VAL A 124 -14.52 -12.93 -2.45
CA VAL A 124 -14.84 -12.73 -1.03
C VAL A 124 -13.78 -11.75 -0.54
N PRO A 125 -14.16 -10.49 -0.29
CA PRO A 125 -13.22 -9.44 0.04
C PRO A 125 -12.66 -9.58 1.46
N ALA A 126 -11.57 -8.89 1.75
CA ALA A 126 -11.07 -8.68 3.10
C ALA A 126 -10.71 -7.21 3.29
N ARG A 127 -10.84 -6.73 4.51
CA ARG A 127 -10.38 -5.40 4.89
C ARG A 127 -9.02 -5.51 5.58
N SER A 128 -7.96 -5.16 4.88
CA SER A 128 -6.63 -4.98 5.47
C SER A 128 -6.52 -3.57 6.03
N VAL A 129 -6.19 -3.43 7.31
CA VAL A 129 -5.99 -2.14 7.96
C VAL A 129 -4.54 -2.02 8.38
N LEU A 130 -3.93 -0.88 8.09
CA LEU A 130 -2.65 -0.44 8.64
C LEU A 130 -2.90 0.87 9.39
N PRO A 131 -2.87 0.87 10.74
CA PRO A 131 -3.11 2.06 11.54
C PRO A 131 -2.11 3.18 11.28
N ALA A 132 -2.54 4.43 11.41
CA ALA A 132 -1.69 5.61 11.32
C ALA A 132 -0.68 5.68 12.48
N VAL A 133 -1.09 5.20 13.64
CA VAL A 133 -0.25 5.13 14.83
C VAL A 133 0.02 3.66 15.15
N LEU A 134 1.28 3.29 15.13
CA LEU A 134 1.74 1.93 15.38
C LEU A 134 2.64 1.89 16.60
N SER A 135 2.61 0.78 17.34
CA SER A 135 3.47 0.53 18.49
C SER A 135 4.22 -0.79 18.34
N ALA A 136 5.47 -0.84 18.78
CA ALA A 136 6.22 -2.10 18.77
C ALA A 136 5.50 -3.15 19.65
N GLY A 137 5.34 -4.35 19.11
CA GLY A 137 4.58 -5.42 19.75
C GLY A 137 3.10 -5.44 19.41
N GLU A 138 2.56 -4.41 18.75
CA GLU A 138 1.16 -4.33 18.36
C GLU A 138 0.80 -5.44 17.38
N VAL A 139 -0.33 -6.12 17.64
CA VAL A 139 -0.87 -7.17 16.79
C VAL A 139 -1.93 -6.56 15.87
N LEU A 140 -1.76 -6.76 14.58
CA LEU A 140 -2.71 -6.30 13.57
C LEU A 140 -3.69 -7.43 13.22
N PRO A 141 -4.93 -7.11 12.82
CA PRO A 141 -5.94 -8.11 12.49
C PRO A 141 -5.48 -9.06 11.37
N ASP A 142 -5.78 -10.34 11.56
CA ASP A 142 -5.68 -11.35 10.50
C ASP A 142 -6.65 -11.02 9.36
N LEU A 143 -6.33 -11.50 8.16
CA LEU A 143 -7.23 -11.35 7.03
C LEU A 143 -7.26 -12.62 6.17
N GLN A 144 -8.42 -12.84 5.54
CA GLN A 144 -8.61 -13.92 4.60
C GLN A 144 -9.52 -13.44 3.46
N PHE A 145 -9.12 -13.74 2.24
CA PHE A 145 -9.90 -13.42 1.06
C PHE A 145 -9.80 -14.54 0.02
N SER A 146 -10.71 -14.53 -0.92
CA SER A 146 -10.65 -15.43 -2.06
C SER A 146 -11.15 -14.77 -3.32
N VAL A 147 -10.64 -15.27 -4.46
CA VAL A 147 -11.10 -14.87 -5.79
C VAL A 147 -11.38 -16.14 -6.58
N SER A 148 -12.52 -16.18 -7.23
CA SER A 148 -12.96 -17.34 -8.01
C SER A 148 -13.23 -16.94 -9.46
N ALA A 149 -12.81 -17.80 -10.39
CA ALA A 149 -13.10 -17.67 -11.81
C ALA A 149 -13.15 -19.06 -12.46
N MET A 150 -14.09 -19.30 -13.37
CA MET A 150 -14.23 -20.55 -14.11
C MET A 150 -14.23 -21.82 -13.21
N GLY A 151 -14.93 -21.79 -12.08
CA GLY A 151 -14.99 -22.90 -11.13
C GLY A 151 -13.72 -23.11 -10.28
N MET A 152 -12.67 -22.34 -10.50
CA MET A 152 -11.43 -22.36 -9.73
C MET A 152 -11.43 -21.28 -8.66
N THR A 153 -10.84 -21.58 -7.49
CA THR A 153 -10.76 -20.62 -6.38
C THR A 153 -9.33 -20.50 -5.87
N TRP A 154 -8.86 -19.27 -5.76
CA TRP A 154 -7.62 -18.89 -5.07
C TRP A 154 -7.98 -18.30 -3.71
N ARG A 155 -7.41 -18.88 -2.66
CA ARG A 155 -7.60 -18.43 -1.26
C ARG A 155 -6.29 -17.92 -0.70
N VAL A 156 -6.34 -16.81 -0.02
CA VAL A 156 -5.20 -16.21 0.67
C VAL A 156 -5.60 -15.95 2.11
N ARG A 157 -4.76 -16.41 3.03
CA ARG A 157 -4.86 -16.13 4.45
C ARG A 157 -3.57 -15.48 4.91
N VAL A 158 -3.68 -14.37 5.64
CA VAL A 158 -2.56 -13.66 6.25
C VAL A 158 -2.84 -13.57 7.74
N THR A 159 -1.93 -14.11 8.54
CA THR A 159 -2.03 -14.23 9.99
C THR A 159 -0.76 -13.76 10.66
N GLU A 160 -0.76 -13.70 11.98
CA GLU A 160 0.42 -13.35 12.80
C GLU A 160 1.00 -11.98 12.41
N ARG A 161 0.11 -11.07 12.03
CA ARG A 161 0.49 -9.70 11.66
C ARG A 161 0.88 -8.93 12.90
N LYS A 162 2.12 -8.47 12.96
CA LYS A 162 2.66 -7.81 14.16
C LYS A 162 3.68 -6.75 13.81
N VAL A 163 3.62 -5.60 14.47
CA VAL A 163 4.68 -4.60 14.45
C VAL A 163 5.83 -5.08 15.32
N LEU A 164 6.95 -5.45 14.72
CA LEU A 164 8.09 -5.99 15.47
C LEU A 164 8.91 -4.92 16.17
N ARG A 165 9.22 -3.84 15.44
CA ARG A 165 10.11 -2.76 15.84
C ARG A 165 9.99 -1.57 14.91
N PHE A 166 10.66 -0.50 15.28
CA PHE A 166 10.93 0.64 14.39
C PHE A 166 12.41 0.67 14.05
N GLU A 167 12.74 0.96 12.82
CA GLU A 167 14.14 1.11 12.39
C GLU A 167 14.29 2.09 11.23
N ARG A 168 15.47 2.68 11.12
CA ARG A 168 15.83 3.53 10.01
C ARG A 168 16.24 2.67 8.81
N MET A 169 15.51 2.80 7.70
CA MET A 169 15.76 2.08 6.45
C MET A 169 16.37 3.01 5.41
N VAL A 170 17.54 2.62 4.89
CA VAL A 170 18.21 3.31 3.78
C VAL A 170 17.91 2.58 2.48
N THR A 171 17.38 3.30 1.50
CA THR A 171 17.10 2.79 0.15
C THR A 171 17.68 3.76 -0.89
N PRO A 172 17.78 3.40 -2.16
CA PRO A 172 18.16 4.36 -3.21
C PRO A 172 17.21 5.55 -3.35
N ALA A 173 15.96 5.42 -2.90
CA ALA A 173 14.99 6.50 -2.92
C ALA A 173 15.11 7.47 -1.74
N GLY A 174 15.89 7.12 -0.70
CA GLY A 174 16.07 7.95 0.48
C GLY A 174 16.21 7.14 1.77
N THR A 175 16.22 7.86 2.88
CA THR A 175 16.26 7.30 4.23
C THR A 175 14.91 7.52 4.91
N PHE A 176 14.37 6.48 5.52
CA PHE A 176 13.02 6.46 6.09
C PHE A 176 13.02 5.86 7.49
N ASP A 177 12.28 6.44 8.42
CA ASP A 177 11.99 5.84 9.71
C ASP A 177 10.75 4.95 9.56
N CYS A 178 10.89 3.64 9.81
CA CYS A 178 9.91 2.64 9.42
C CYS A 178 9.47 1.76 10.58
N PRO A 179 8.17 1.58 10.84
CA PRO A 179 7.68 0.36 11.47
C PRO A 179 7.96 -0.85 10.58
N VAL A 180 8.36 -1.94 11.21
CA VAL A 180 8.59 -3.24 10.54
C VAL A 180 7.46 -4.16 10.96
N VAL A 181 6.64 -4.55 9.99
CA VAL A 181 5.51 -5.45 10.18
C VAL A 181 5.86 -6.83 9.68
N SER A 182 5.70 -7.84 10.54
CA SER A 182 5.75 -9.25 10.14
C SER A 182 4.36 -9.75 9.79
N GLU A 183 4.31 -10.74 8.89
CA GLU A 183 3.09 -11.48 8.58
C GLU A 183 3.41 -12.90 8.12
N HIS A 184 2.51 -13.84 8.41
CA HIS A 184 2.53 -15.19 7.88
C HIS A 184 1.43 -15.34 6.82
N LYS A 185 1.81 -15.80 5.62
CA LYS A 185 0.90 -15.83 4.47
C LYS A 185 0.81 -17.23 3.86
N ILE A 186 -0.42 -17.70 3.71
CA ILE A 186 -0.76 -18.97 3.06
C ILE A 186 -1.59 -18.67 1.81
N GLU A 187 -1.14 -19.19 0.67
CA GLU A 187 -1.82 -19.08 -0.63
C GLU A 187 -2.16 -20.47 -1.13
N ARG A 188 -3.41 -20.70 -1.50
CA ARG A 188 -3.94 -21.98 -2.03
C ARG A 188 -4.79 -21.74 -3.26
N GLY A 189 -4.62 -22.57 -4.28
CA GLY A 189 -5.41 -22.53 -5.51
C GLY A 189 -4.69 -23.18 -6.67
N PRO A 190 -5.31 -23.24 -7.85
CA PRO A 190 -4.69 -23.77 -9.05
C PRO A 190 -3.35 -23.12 -9.35
N GLY A 191 -2.28 -23.93 -9.46
CA GLY A 191 -0.92 -23.44 -9.67
C GLY A 191 -0.33 -22.62 -8.49
N ARG A 192 -1.03 -22.56 -7.34
CA ARG A 192 -0.60 -21.78 -6.18
C ARG A 192 -0.76 -22.57 -4.90
N ASN A 193 0.36 -23.03 -4.36
CA ASN A 193 0.43 -23.69 -3.06
C ASN A 193 1.68 -23.18 -2.36
N ARG A 194 1.54 -22.07 -1.62
CA ARG A 194 2.68 -21.36 -1.06
C ARG A 194 2.39 -20.95 0.38
N GLU A 195 3.43 -21.01 1.21
CA GLU A 195 3.42 -20.56 2.58
C GLU A 195 4.73 -19.84 2.87
N THR A 196 4.64 -18.63 3.35
CA THR A 196 5.78 -17.72 3.52
C THR A 196 5.57 -16.83 4.71
N THR A 197 6.66 -16.38 5.32
CA THR A 197 6.68 -15.25 6.23
C THR A 197 7.20 -14.02 5.48
N ALA A 198 6.71 -12.85 5.78
CA ALA A 198 7.21 -11.60 5.22
C ALA A 198 7.53 -10.57 6.31
N LEU A 199 8.50 -9.72 6.02
CA LEU A 199 8.75 -8.49 6.75
C LEU A 199 8.55 -7.33 5.78
N THR A 200 7.76 -6.34 6.19
CA THR A 200 7.49 -5.14 5.39
C THR A 200 7.84 -3.89 6.19
N TRP A 201 8.64 -3.02 5.60
CA TRP A 201 9.00 -1.70 6.12
C TRP A 201 8.10 -0.67 5.47
N TYR A 202 7.37 0.06 6.28
CA TYR A 202 6.49 1.14 5.82
C TYR A 202 7.08 2.49 6.18
N ALA A 203 6.93 3.48 5.28
CA ALA A 203 7.29 4.86 5.55
C ALA A 203 6.07 5.76 5.43
N GLU A 204 5.97 6.74 6.32
CA GLU A 204 4.91 7.74 6.30
C GLU A 204 4.91 8.52 4.99
N GLY A 205 3.75 8.70 4.37
CA GLY A 205 3.56 9.39 3.10
C GLY A 205 4.08 8.64 1.85
N VAL A 206 4.68 7.45 2.04
CA VAL A 206 5.27 6.64 0.95
C VAL A 206 4.60 5.27 0.84
N GLY A 207 4.37 4.61 1.96
CA GLY A 207 3.93 3.22 2.02
C GLY A 207 5.11 2.26 2.14
N MET A 208 5.05 1.12 1.46
CA MET A 208 6.10 0.12 1.47
C MET A 208 7.41 0.67 0.90
N VAL A 209 8.51 0.58 1.65
CA VAL A 209 9.86 0.92 1.17
C VAL A 209 10.76 -0.31 1.00
N ARG A 210 10.46 -1.38 1.73
CA ARG A 210 11.09 -2.70 1.57
C ARG A 210 10.12 -3.81 1.95
N HIS A 211 10.23 -4.96 1.24
CA HIS A 211 9.48 -6.18 1.54
C HIS A 211 10.35 -7.40 1.33
N ASP A 212 10.62 -8.12 2.40
CA ASP A 212 11.40 -9.34 2.42
C ASP A 212 10.46 -10.53 2.57
N THR A 213 10.70 -11.58 1.79
CA THR A 213 9.92 -12.83 1.85
C THR A 213 10.82 -14.00 2.24
N TYR A 214 10.38 -14.75 3.21
CA TYR A 214 11.08 -15.91 3.78
C TYR A 214 10.30 -17.19 3.52
N ASP A 215 10.99 -18.34 3.42
CA ASP A 215 10.36 -19.65 3.42
C ASP A 215 10.04 -20.11 4.86
N LYS A 216 9.46 -21.31 4.97
CA LYS A 216 9.09 -21.93 6.25
C LYS A 216 10.27 -22.19 7.19
N SER A 217 11.49 -22.28 6.66
CA SER A 217 12.71 -22.46 7.45
C SER A 217 13.33 -21.14 7.93
N GLY A 218 12.72 -20.00 7.57
CA GLY A 218 13.24 -18.68 7.89
C GLY A 218 14.34 -18.19 6.93
N ARG A 219 14.59 -18.89 5.82
CA ARG A 219 15.56 -18.47 4.81
C ARG A 219 14.95 -17.37 3.95
N LEU A 220 15.67 -16.27 3.79
CA LEU A 220 15.28 -15.18 2.89
C LEU A 220 15.24 -15.68 1.43
N LEU A 221 14.10 -15.52 0.79
CA LEU A 221 13.89 -15.89 -0.62
C LEU A 221 14.12 -14.71 -1.55
N THR A 222 13.52 -13.59 -1.22
CA THR A 222 13.56 -12.38 -2.06
C THR A 222 13.45 -11.13 -1.22
N SER A 223 14.06 -10.04 -1.71
CA SER A 223 13.89 -8.69 -1.18
C SER A 223 13.41 -7.75 -2.28
N GLU A 224 12.38 -6.96 -2.01
CA GLU A 224 11.88 -5.90 -2.86
C GLU A 224 12.15 -4.56 -2.19
N VAL A 225 12.82 -3.65 -2.89
CA VAL A 225 13.30 -2.39 -2.32
C VAL A 225 12.89 -1.23 -3.21
N LEU A 226 12.41 -0.16 -2.60
CA LEU A 226 12.09 1.10 -3.25
C LEU A 226 13.37 1.73 -3.82
N LYS A 227 13.33 2.07 -5.12
CA LYS A 227 14.47 2.58 -5.86
C LYS A 227 14.35 4.07 -6.17
N ASN A 228 13.11 4.53 -6.41
CA ASN A 228 12.86 5.92 -6.78
C ASN A 228 11.40 6.31 -6.51
N ILE A 229 11.17 7.62 -6.24
CA ILE A 229 9.86 8.29 -6.13
C ILE A 229 9.92 9.53 -7.03
N ARG A 230 8.98 9.69 -7.93
CA ARG A 230 8.85 10.86 -8.81
C ARG A 230 7.40 11.32 -8.91
#